data_36a51e6c409ae9b051818e5ec4f04b2c
#
_entry.id   36a51e6c409ae9b051818e5ec4f04b2c
#
_cell.length_a   1.000
_cell.length_b   1.000
_cell.length_c   1.000
_cell.angle_alpha   90.00
_cell.angle_beta   90.00
_cell.angle_gamma   90.00
#
_symmetry.space_group_name_H-M   'P 1'
#
loop_
_entity.id
_entity.type
_entity.pdbx_description
1 polymer ?
#
loop_
_entity_poly.entity_id
_entity_poly.type
_entity_poly.pdbx_seq_one_letter_code
_entity_poly.pdbx_strand_id
1 'polypeptide(L)'
;MNLLNMSTELGLTFLFSLVFLFFARKIAQKVGLVDKPDSRKRHQGAVPLVGGISVFAGICFALILTSSYQPHVVLYLCCSGVLVLVGALDDRYDISVKLRAVVQAFVAIVMMSGAHHYLVSFGYILGPVELNVGPFGYLLTLFAVWAAINAFNMVDGIDGLLGGLSSVSFCALGILLYLKGQLSLAFWCFAMIAATLPYILLNLGILGRRYKVFMGDAGSTMIGFTVIWLLLETTQGENHDLRPVTALWIIAIPLMDMVAIMYRRLHKGMSPFSADRQHIHHLIMRAGFTSRQ
;
A
#
# COMPACT_ATOMS: atom_id res chain seq x y z
N MET A 1 -0.87 -14.21 21.68
CA MET A 1 -2.02 -14.51 20.78
C MET A 1 -1.91 -15.96 20.34
N ASN A 2 -2.95 -16.79 20.55
CA ASN A 2 -2.93 -18.19 20.11
C ASN A 2 -3.24 -18.26 18.60
N LEU A 3 -2.65 -19.22 17.89
CA LEU A 3 -2.87 -19.42 16.43
C LEU A 3 -4.35 -19.53 16.05
N LEU A 4 -5.16 -20.18 16.90
CA LEU A 4 -6.60 -20.33 16.68
C LEU A 4 -7.32 -18.98 16.74
N ASN A 5 -6.98 -18.11 17.69
CA ASN A 5 -7.54 -16.76 17.78
C ASN A 5 -7.13 -15.91 16.57
N MET A 6 -5.86 -15.99 16.18
CA MET A 6 -5.35 -15.29 15.01
C MET A 6 -6.11 -15.66 13.73
N SER A 7 -6.33 -16.96 13.48
CA SER A 7 -7.06 -17.41 12.28
C SER A 7 -8.53 -16.99 12.29
N THR A 8 -9.18 -16.98 13.44
CA THR A 8 -10.58 -16.51 13.55
C THR A 8 -10.69 -15.01 13.32
N GLU A 9 -9.77 -14.21 13.87
CA GLU A 9 -9.75 -12.76 13.68
C GLU A 9 -9.46 -12.38 12.22
N LEU A 10 -8.56 -13.10 11.55
CA LEU A 10 -8.30 -12.92 10.11
C LEU A 10 -9.54 -13.30 9.27
N GLY A 11 -10.22 -14.38 9.62
CA GLY A 11 -11.47 -14.78 8.97
C GLY A 11 -12.57 -13.73 9.14
N LEU A 12 -12.72 -13.17 10.35
CA LEU A 12 -13.66 -12.08 10.60
C LEU A 12 -13.29 -10.81 9.84
N THR A 13 -12.01 -10.47 9.75
CA THR A 13 -11.53 -9.33 8.96
C THR A 13 -11.86 -9.49 7.47
N PHE A 14 -11.62 -10.67 6.92
CA PHE A 14 -12.00 -10.99 5.53
C PHE A 14 -13.50 -10.82 5.31
N LEU A 15 -14.34 -11.42 6.16
CA LEU A 15 -15.79 -11.35 6.05
C LEU A 15 -16.30 -9.90 6.20
N PHE A 16 -15.77 -9.16 7.17
CA PHE A 16 -16.11 -7.76 7.36
C PHE A 16 -15.78 -6.92 6.11
N SER A 17 -14.54 -7.05 5.59
CA SER A 17 -14.12 -6.35 4.38
C SER A 17 -14.99 -6.72 3.18
N LEU A 18 -15.35 -7.99 3.02
CA LEU A 18 -16.22 -8.45 1.93
C LEU A 18 -17.60 -7.80 2.01
N VAL A 19 -18.23 -7.85 3.16
CA VAL A 19 -19.56 -7.25 3.38
C VAL A 19 -19.51 -5.73 3.18
N PHE A 20 -18.51 -5.08 3.78
CA PHE A 20 -18.30 -3.64 3.65
C PHE A 20 -18.10 -3.22 2.19
N LEU A 21 -17.33 -4.01 1.42
CA LEU A 21 -17.06 -3.75 0.00
C LEU A 21 -18.34 -3.74 -0.84
N PHE A 22 -19.27 -4.69 -0.61
CA PHE A 22 -20.58 -4.70 -1.29
C PHE A 22 -21.43 -3.48 -0.92
N PHE A 23 -21.37 -3.05 0.33
CA PHE A 23 -22.08 -1.86 0.81
C PHE A 23 -21.48 -0.58 0.21
N ALA A 24 -20.16 -0.41 0.33
CA ALA A 24 -19.42 0.74 -0.20
C ALA A 24 -19.61 0.88 -1.72
N ARG A 25 -19.65 -0.25 -2.46
CA ARG A 25 -19.91 -0.27 -3.88
C ARG A 25 -21.27 0.37 -4.25
N LYS A 26 -22.33 0.08 -3.49
CA LYS A 26 -23.65 0.69 -3.72
C LYS A 26 -23.63 2.20 -3.47
N ILE A 27 -22.92 2.63 -2.43
CA ILE A 27 -22.77 4.05 -2.12
C ILE A 27 -21.98 4.76 -3.21
N ALA A 28 -20.84 4.21 -3.62
CA ALA A 28 -19.97 4.79 -4.65
C ALA A 28 -20.70 5.04 -5.97
N GLN A 29 -21.56 4.10 -6.37
CA GLN A 29 -22.39 4.28 -7.56
C GLN A 29 -23.36 5.46 -7.43
N LYS A 30 -23.92 5.70 -6.22
CA LYS A 30 -24.82 6.84 -5.97
C LYS A 30 -24.10 8.18 -5.91
N VAL A 31 -22.92 8.21 -5.26
CA VAL A 31 -22.14 9.45 -5.10
C VAL A 31 -21.23 9.74 -6.30
N GLY A 32 -21.16 8.82 -7.28
CA GLY A 32 -20.36 8.99 -8.49
C GLY A 32 -18.86 8.79 -8.28
N LEU A 33 -18.45 8.01 -7.26
CA LEU A 33 -17.07 7.56 -7.04
C LEU A 33 -16.81 6.31 -7.90
N VAL A 34 -16.74 6.54 -9.22
CA VAL A 34 -16.63 5.47 -10.22
C VAL A 34 -15.66 5.87 -11.32
N ASP A 35 -14.86 4.93 -11.76
CA ASP A 35 -14.02 5.08 -12.93
C ASP A 35 -14.87 4.86 -14.19
N LYS A 36 -14.84 5.83 -15.10
CA LYS A 36 -15.55 5.77 -16.39
C LYS A 36 -14.55 5.45 -17.50
N PRO A 37 -14.94 4.61 -18.48
CA PRO A 37 -14.08 4.35 -19.63
C PRO A 37 -13.82 5.62 -20.42
N ASP A 38 -12.57 5.86 -20.77
CA ASP A 38 -12.14 6.92 -21.68
C ASP A 38 -11.27 6.34 -22.80
N SER A 39 -10.71 7.20 -23.68
CA SER A 39 -9.82 6.76 -24.76
C SER A 39 -8.57 5.99 -24.30
N ARG A 40 -8.19 6.13 -23.04
CA ARG A 40 -7.02 5.46 -22.41
C ARG A 40 -7.43 4.20 -21.66
N LYS A 41 -8.64 4.17 -21.05
CA LYS A 41 -9.12 3.11 -20.15
C LYS A 41 -10.06 2.17 -20.88
N ARG A 42 -9.64 0.91 -21.06
CA ARG A 42 -10.36 -0.10 -21.87
C ARG A 42 -11.18 -1.07 -20.98
N HIS A 43 -12.01 -0.56 -20.07
CA HIS A 43 -12.97 -1.40 -19.35
C HIS A 43 -14.41 -1.10 -19.79
N GLN A 44 -15.35 -2.03 -19.54
CA GLN A 44 -16.76 -1.86 -19.87
C GLN A 44 -17.53 -1.36 -18.66
N GLY A 45 -18.26 -0.25 -18.83
CA GLY A 45 -19.12 0.34 -17.80
C GLY A 45 -18.35 1.13 -16.71
N ALA A 46 -19.13 1.76 -15.83
CA ALA A 46 -18.59 2.51 -14.69
C ALA A 46 -18.22 1.54 -13.54
N VAL A 47 -16.95 1.51 -13.17
CA VAL A 47 -16.42 0.61 -12.12
C VAL A 47 -16.18 1.40 -10.82
N PRO A 48 -16.78 1.02 -9.67
CA PRO A 48 -16.60 1.70 -8.40
C PRO A 48 -15.15 1.66 -7.88
N LEU A 49 -14.66 2.80 -7.39
CA LEU A 49 -13.33 2.99 -6.80
C LEU A 49 -13.43 2.90 -5.27
N VAL A 50 -13.63 1.70 -4.75
CA VAL A 50 -13.91 1.45 -3.32
C VAL A 50 -13.03 0.38 -2.68
N GLY A 51 -12.11 -0.20 -3.44
CA GLY A 51 -11.20 -1.22 -2.92
C GLY A 51 -10.42 -0.69 -1.72
N GLY A 52 -9.78 0.47 -1.87
CA GLY A 52 -9.00 1.09 -0.81
C GLY A 52 -9.80 1.46 0.44
N ILE A 53 -10.99 2.01 0.26
CA ILE A 53 -11.91 2.33 1.37
C ILE A 53 -12.30 1.06 2.14
N SER A 54 -12.54 -0.05 1.42
CA SER A 54 -12.87 -1.32 2.04
C SER A 54 -11.70 -1.95 2.78
N VAL A 55 -10.49 -1.90 2.21
CA VAL A 55 -9.27 -2.39 2.87
C VAL A 55 -9.00 -1.59 4.14
N PHE A 56 -9.12 -0.26 4.09
CA PHE A 56 -8.97 0.59 5.26
C PHE A 56 -10.00 0.26 6.36
N ALA A 57 -11.27 0.11 6.01
CA ALA A 57 -12.30 -0.30 6.97
C ALA A 57 -11.99 -1.66 7.59
N GLY A 58 -11.50 -2.63 6.78
CA GLY A 58 -11.09 -3.95 7.25
C GLY A 58 -9.91 -3.91 8.21
N ILE A 59 -8.88 -3.11 7.94
CA ILE A 59 -7.74 -2.98 8.84
C ILE A 59 -8.11 -2.23 10.13
N CYS A 60 -8.97 -1.21 10.05
CA CYS A 60 -9.53 -0.57 11.25
C CYS A 60 -10.25 -1.59 12.13
N PHE A 61 -11.11 -2.41 11.53
CA PHE A 61 -11.83 -3.46 12.24
C PHE A 61 -10.87 -4.46 12.90
N ALA A 62 -9.86 -4.95 12.15
CA ALA A 62 -8.87 -5.89 12.66
C ALA A 62 -8.08 -5.34 13.85
N LEU A 63 -7.53 -4.13 13.72
CA LEU A 63 -6.69 -3.52 14.76
C LEU A 63 -7.47 -3.09 16.01
N ILE A 64 -8.73 -2.71 15.86
CA ILE A 64 -9.63 -2.40 16.99
C ILE A 64 -10.07 -3.68 17.70
N LEU A 65 -10.38 -4.75 16.94
CA LEU A 65 -10.88 -6.01 17.49
C LEU A 65 -9.83 -6.73 18.34
N THR A 66 -8.57 -6.72 17.89
CA THR A 66 -7.48 -7.45 18.58
C THR A 66 -7.07 -6.86 19.90
N SER A 67 -7.53 -5.66 20.28
CA SER A 67 -7.11 -4.95 21.52
C SER A 67 -5.58 -4.95 21.72
N SER A 68 -4.82 -5.33 20.69
CA SER A 68 -3.36 -5.32 20.69
C SER A 68 -2.93 -3.86 20.58
N TYR A 69 -2.91 -3.18 21.72
CA TYR A 69 -2.49 -1.79 21.82
C TYR A 69 -1.01 -1.69 21.45
N GLN A 70 -0.74 -1.63 20.16
CA GLN A 70 0.53 -1.08 19.69
C GLN A 70 0.48 0.43 19.94
N PRO A 71 1.50 1.05 20.53
CA PRO A 71 1.45 2.46 20.97
C PRO A 71 1.07 3.43 19.85
N HIS A 72 1.37 3.07 18.61
CA HIS A 72 1.21 3.96 17.45
C HIS A 72 0.05 3.59 16.51
N VAL A 73 -0.79 2.60 16.86
CA VAL A 73 -1.93 2.16 16.01
C VAL A 73 -2.89 3.31 15.71
N VAL A 74 -3.25 4.10 16.72
CA VAL A 74 -4.17 5.22 16.54
C VAL A 74 -3.58 6.27 15.57
N LEU A 75 -2.29 6.58 15.74
CA LEU A 75 -1.59 7.51 14.85
C LEU A 75 -1.54 6.99 13.42
N TYR A 76 -1.21 5.70 13.26
CA TYR A 76 -1.25 5.04 11.95
C TYR A 76 -2.64 5.12 11.31
N LEU A 77 -3.70 4.79 12.05
CA LEU A 77 -5.07 4.85 11.52
C LEU A 77 -5.48 6.28 11.12
N CYS A 78 -5.08 7.28 11.91
CA CYS A 78 -5.30 8.68 11.54
C CYS A 78 -4.57 9.06 10.25
N CYS A 79 -3.27 8.75 10.15
CA CYS A 79 -2.46 9.02 8.96
C CYS A 79 -3.00 8.31 7.72
N SER A 80 -3.29 7.01 7.84
CA SER A 80 -3.88 6.21 6.77
C SER A 80 -5.27 6.72 6.37
N GLY A 81 -6.10 7.12 7.35
CA GLY A 81 -7.41 7.71 7.11
C GLY A 81 -7.34 9.02 6.30
N VAL A 82 -6.36 9.88 6.58
CA VAL A 82 -6.09 11.09 5.80
C VAL A 82 -5.72 10.73 4.35
N LEU A 83 -4.84 9.74 4.15
CA LEU A 83 -4.45 9.30 2.80
C LEU A 83 -5.64 8.70 2.03
N VAL A 84 -6.46 7.86 2.68
CA VAL A 84 -7.67 7.28 2.09
C VAL A 84 -8.67 8.35 1.72
N LEU A 85 -8.89 9.35 2.59
CA LEU A 85 -9.80 10.46 2.31
C LEU A 85 -9.32 11.28 1.11
N VAL A 86 -8.06 11.69 1.11
CA VAL A 86 -7.48 12.50 0.02
C VAL A 86 -7.43 11.69 -1.27
N GLY A 87 -7.07 10.38 -1.22
CA GLY A 87 -7.10 9.51 -2.38
C GLY A 87 -8.52 9.32 -2.96
N ALA A 88 -9.55 9.18 -2.11
CA ALA A 88 -10.94 9.10 -2.57
C ALA A 88 -11.44 10.42 -3.18
N LEU A 89 -10.97 11.56 -2.67
CA LEU A 89 -11.23 12.86 -3.27
C LEU A 89 -10.50 13.02 -4.61
N ASP A 90 -9.28 12.50 -4.72
CA ASP A 90 -8.52 12.46 -5.96
C ASP A 90 -9.22 11.62 -7.03
N ASP A 91 -9.61 10.40 -6.68
CA ASP A 91 -10.40 9.49 -7.53
C ASP A 91 -11.67 10.13 -8.11
N ARG A 92 -12.23 11.12 -7.39
CA ARG A 92 -13.47 11.78 -7.80
C ARG A 92 -13.24 13.11 -8.52
N TYR A 93 -12.27 13.91 -8.08
CA TYR A 93 -12.13 15.33 -8.45
C TYR A 93 -10.82 15.64 -9.19
N ASP A 94 -9.92 14.65 -9.37
CA ASP A 94 -8.61 14.79 -10.01
C ASP A 94 -7.77 15.91 -9.36
N ILE A 95 -7.41 15.68 -8.09
CA ILE A 95 -6.66 16.62 -7.25
C ILE A 95 -5.24 16.81 -7.82
N SER A 96 -4.74 18.05 -7.73
CA SER A 96 -3.39 18.36 -8.23
C SER A 96 -2.30 17.53 -7.56
N VAL A 97 -1.31 17.11 -8.34
CA VAL A 97 -0.13 16.36 -7.84
C VAL A 97 0.57 17.08 -6.69
N LYS A 98 0.59 18.43 -6.71
CA LYS A 98 1.19 19.24 -5.65
C LYS A 98 0.48 19.05 -4.31
N LEU A 99 -0.86 19.06 -4.30
CA LEU A 99 -1.64 18.88 -3.07
C LEU A 99 -1.44 17.47 -2.51
N ARG A 100 -1.45 16.44 -3.36
CA ARG A 100 -1.16 15.06 -2.96
C ARG A 100 0.23 14.94 -2.33
N ALA A 101 1.25 15.52 -2.96
CA ALA A 101 2.62 15.52 -2.44
C ALA A 101 2.73 16.22 -1.08
N VAL A 102 2.04 17.36 -0.89
CA VAL A 102 2.00 18.07 0.40
C VAL A 102 1.35 17.23 1.49
N VAL A 103 0.23 16.55 1.20
CA VAL A 103 -0.43 15.66 2.18
C VAL A 103 0.45 14.46 2.52
N GLN A 104 1.09 13.84 1.54
CA GLN A 104 2.03 12.73 1.78
C GLN A 104 3.22 13.18 2.63
N ALA A 105 3.77 14.37 2.39
CA ALA A 105 4.83 14.94 3.20
C ALA A 105 4.36 15.23 4.64
N PHE A 106 3.16 15.80 4.80
CA PHE A 106 2.57 16.04 6.11
C PHE A 106 2.40 14.75 6.91
N VAL A 107 1.83 13.71 6.30
CA VAL A 107 1.65 12.40 6.93
C VAL A 107 3.00 11.78 7.32
N ALA A 108 4.04 11.90 6.46
CA ALA A 108 5.39 11.44 6.79
C ALA A 108 5.98 12.20 8.00
N ILE A 109 5.80 13.52 8.09
CA ILE A 109 6.25 14.33 9.23
C ILE A 109 5.52 13.90 10.51
N VAL A 110 4.21 13.70 10.45
CA VAL A 110 3.41 13.23 11.60
C VAL A 110 3.86 11.83 12.05
N MET A 111 4.14 10.92 11.12
CA MET A 111 4.71 9.60 11.42
C MET A 111 6.07 9.72 12.13
N MET A 112 6.98 10.52 11.59
CA MET A 112 8.31 10.71 12.16
C MET A 112 8.28 11.35 13.54
N SER A 113 7.42 12.36 13.74
CA SER A 113 7.34 13.09 15.02
C SER A 113 6.54 12.34 16.09
N GLY A 114 5.47 11.64 15.71
CA GLY A 114 4.56 11.00 16.65
C GLY A 114 4.88 9.54 16.95
N ALA A 115 5.41 8.79 15.98
CA ALA A 115 5.79 7.38 16.13
C ALA A 115 7.32 7.17 16.19
N HIS A 116 8.11 8.22 15.97
CA HIS A 116 9.57 8.13 15.88
C HIS A 116 10.07 7.16 14.79
N HIS A 117 9.25 6.90 13.77
CA HIS A 117 9.60 6.03 12.64
C HIS A 117 10.37 6.83 11.59
N TYR A 118 11.68 6.80 11.68
CA TYR A 118 12.58 7.43 10.70
C TYR A 118 13.87 6.63 10.56
N LEU A 119 14.56 6.80 9.43
CA LEU A 119 15.81 6.11 9.14
C LEU A 119 16.93 6.64 10.04
N VAL A 120 17.39 5.82 10.95
CA VAL A 120 18.52 6.08 11.86
C VAL A 120 19.79 5.50 11.27
N SER A 121 19.71 4.28 10.74
CA SER A 121 20.84 3.52 10.25
C SER A 121 20.48 2.69 9.01
N PHE A 122 21.43 2.54 8.10
CA PHE A 122 21.38 1.56 7.02
C PHE A 122 21.88 0.17 7.47
N GLY A 123 22.28 0.03 8.73
CA GLY A 123 22.87 -1.20 9.27
C GLY A 123 24.31 -1.42 8.76
N TYR A 124 24.71 -2.66 8.70
CA TYR A 124 26.07 -3.09 8.40
C TYR A 124 26.29 -3.36 6.90
N ILE A 125 25.95 -2.39 6.02
CA ILE A 125 26.04 -2.57 4.55
C ILE A 125 27.50 -2.63 4.08
N LEU A 126 28.39 -1.88 4.73
CA LEU A 126 29.80 -1.73 4.35
C LEU A 126 30.76 -2.54 5.24
N GLY A 127 30.30 -3.61 5.90
CA GLY A 127 31.15 -4.46 6.73
C GLY A 127 30.82 -4.36 8.23
N PRO A 128 31.81 -4.38 9.15
CA PRO A 128 31.55 -4.45 10.59
C PRO A 128 31.10 -3.13 11.23
N VAL A 129 31.08 -2.02 10.47
CA VAL A 129 30.72 -0.69 10.96
C VAL A 129 29.27 -0.39 10.58
N GLU A 130 28.47 0.00 11.56
CA GLU A 130 27.10 0.44 11.33
C GLU A 130 27.07 1.82 10.68
N LEU A 131 26.35 1.93 9.56
CA LEU A 131 26.25 3.19 8.81
C LEU A 131 25.08 4.02 9.35
N ASN A 132 25.36 4.85 10.35
CA ASN A 132 24.40 5.79 10.90
C ASN A 132 24.18 7.00 9.99
N VAL A 133 22.93 7.39 9.79
CA VAL A 133 22.52 8.43 8.84
C VAL A 133 22.49 9.83 9.48
N GLY A 134 22.37 9.88 10.80
CA GLY A 134 22.29 11.14 11.56
C GLY A 134 21.08 12.01 11.16
N PRO A 135 21.20 13.34 11.17
CA PRO A 135 20.09 14.26 10.86
C PRO A 135 19.51 14.10 9.45
N PHE A 136 20.29 13.57 8.50
CA PHE A 136 19.79 13.28 7.15
C PHE A 136 18.71 12.19 7.12
N GLY A 137 18.57 11.40 8.19
CA GLY A 137 17.56 10.36 8.32
C GLY A 137 16.14 10.88 8.13
N TYR A 138 15.81 12.06 8.64
CA TYR A 138 14.48 12.66 8.44
C TYR A 138 14.19 12.95 6.97
N LEU A 139 15.15 13.54 6.27
CA LEU A 139 15.00 13.83 4.84
C LEU A 139 14.88 12.56 4.00
N LEU A 140 15.72 11.56 4.30
CA LEU A 140 15.66 10.27 3.61
C LEU A 140 14.35 9.53 3.88
N THR A 141 13.84 9.62 5.11
CA THR A 141 12.53 9.03 5.46
C THR A 141 11.40 9.69 4.69
N LEU A 142 11.42 11.03 4.57
CA LEU A 142 10.44 11.75 3.78
C LEU A 142 10.41 11.25 2.32
N PHE A 143 11.59 11.10 1.71
CA PHE A 143 11.70 10.54 0.36
C PHE A 143 11.31 9.07 0.29
N ALA A 144 11.65 8.25 1.29
CA ALA A 144 11.29 6.84 1.34
C ALA A 144 9.77 6.63 1.44
N VAL A 145 9.08 7.40 2.28
CA VAL A 145 7.62 7.39 2.39
C VAL A 145 6.98 7.81 1.08
N TRP A 146 7.45 8.93 0.51
CA TRP A 146 6.96 9.41 -0.77
C TRP A 146 7.19 8.38 -1.89
N ALA A 147 8.38 7.77 -1.95
CA ALA A 147 8.71 6.74 -2.92
C ALA A 147 7.84 5.49 -2.77
N ALA A 148 7.65 4.99 -1.55
CA ALA A 148 6.80 3.82 -1.30
C ALA A 148 5.34 4.08 -1.71
N ILE A 149 4.75 5.20 -1.28
CA ILE A 149 3.38 5.56 -1.65
C ILE A 149 3.23 5.61 -3.17
N ASN A 150 4.13 6.32 -3.87
CA ASN A 150 4.01 6.48 -5.31
C ASN A 150 4.36 5.20 -6.08
N ALA A 151 5.29 4.36 -5.58
CA ALA A 151 5.61 3.08 -6.21
C ALA A 151 4.39 2.15 -6.22
N PHE A 152 3.68 2.02 -5.11
CA PHE A 152 2.44 1.21 -5.05
C PHE A 152 1.29 1.83 -5.83
N ASN A 153 1.18 3.16 -5.88
CA ASN A 153 0.19 3.85 -6.72
C ASN A 153 0.45 3.62 -8.23
N MET A 154 1.71 3.68 -8.66
CA MET A 154 2.07 3.47 -10.07
C MET A 154 1.87 2.03 -10.54
N VAL A 155 1.90 1.05 -9.64
CA VAL A 155 1.68 -0.38 -9.96
C VAL A 155 0.19 -0.69 -10.16
N ASP A 156 -0.74 0.14 -9.67
CA ASP A 156 -2.19 -0.07 -9.83
C ASP A 156 -2.68 0.19 -11.27
N GLY A 157 -2.06 -0.50 -12.23
CA GLY A 157 -2.31 -0.31 -13.67
C GLY A 157 -3.10 -1.44 -14.33
N ILE A 158 -3.16 -2.63 -13.75
CA ILE A 158 -3.91 -3.80 -14.27
C ILE A 158 -4.57 -4.58 -13.14
N ASP A 159 -5.64 -5.29 -13.51
CA ASP A 159 -6.42 -6.09 -12.56
C ASP A 159 -5.54 -7.07 -11.77
N GLY A 160 -5.67 -7.05 -10.46
CA GLY A 160 -5.01 -7.95 -9.53
C GLY A 160 -3.56 -7.62 -9.19
N LEU A 161 -2.87 -6.76 -9.95
CA LEU A 161 -1.43 -6.54 -9.79
C LEU A 161 -1.08 -5.89 -8.44
N LEU A 162 -1.70 -4.76 -8.10
CA LEU A 162 -1.48 -4.11 -6.82
C LEU A 162 -1.83 -5.03 -5.65
N GLY A 163 -3.02 -5.65 -5.69
CA GLY A 163 -3.45 -6.59 -4.65
C GLY A 163 -2.51 -7.78 -4.48
N GLY A 164 -2.03 -8.36 -5.59
CA GLY A 164 -1.08 -9.46 -5.58
C GLY A 164 0.28 -9.05 -5.01
N LEU A 165 0.89 -7.99 -5.53
CA LEU A 165 2.21 -7.52 -5.07
C LEU A 165 2.19 -7.08 -3.61
N SER A 166 1.17 -6.34 -3.18
CA SER A 166 1.03 -5.96 -1.77
C SER A 166 0.85 -7.18 -0.87
N SER A 167 0.05 -8.17 -1.29
CA SER A 167 -0.12 -9.41 -0.54
C SER A 167 1.19 -10.20 -0.41
N VAL A 168 2.02 -10.24 -1.44
CA VAL A 168 3.35 -10.86 -1.38
C VAL A 168 4.27 -10.11 -0.41
N SER A 169 4.29 -8.78 -0.46
CA SER A 169 5.08 -7.95 0.46
C SER A 169 4.66 -8.15 1.91
N PHE A 170 3.35 -8.09 2.20
CA PHE A 170 2.83 -8.34 3.56
C PHE A 170 3.02 -9.79 4.01
N CYS A 171 2.91 -10.77 3.11
CA CYS A 171 3.16 -12.18 3.43
C CYS A 171 4.63 -12.41 3.81
N ALA A 172 5.56 -11.91 3.02
CA ALA A 172 6.99 -12.02 3.30
C ALA A 172 7.35 -11.37 4.65
N LEU A 173 6.87 -10.13 4.87
CA LEU A 173 7.09 -9.42 6.12
C LEU A 173 6.43 -10.14 7.30
N GLY A 174 5.17 -10.56 7.15
CA GLY A 174 4.42 -11.26 8.20
C GLY A 174 5.06 -12.59 8.60
N ILE A 175 5.54 -13.38 7.64
CA ILE A 175 6.26 -14.63 7.92
C ILE A 175 7.57 -14.35 8.68
N LEU A 176 8.36 -13.37 8.25
CA LEU A 176 9.61 -13.01 8.92
C LEU A 176 9.36 -12.56 10.35
N LEU A 177 8.35 -11.73 10.58
CA LEU A 177 7.98 -11.26 11.92
C LEU A 177 7.44 -12.39 12.80
N TYR A 178 6.63 -13.29 12.23
CA TYR A 178 6.14 -14.47 12.94
C TYR A 178 7.28 -15.36 13.41
N LEU A 179 8.27 -15.62 12.55
CA LEU A 179 9.46 -16.42 12.90
C LEU A 179 10.35 -15.73 13.95
N LYS A 180 10.29 -14.41 14.04
CA LYS A 180 10.97 -13.61 15.06
C LYS A 180 10.18 -13.50 16.39
N GLY A 181 8.97 -14.05 16.45
CA GLY A 181 8.10 -13.98 17.62
C GLY A 181 7.34 -12.66 17.77
N GLN A 182 7.41 -11.76 16.79
CA GLN A 182 6.69 -10.48 16.75
C GLN A 182 5.24 -10.68 16.29
N LEU A 183 4.45 -11.38 17.12
CA LEU A 183 3.12 -11.87 16.74
C LEU A 183 2.13 -10.74 16.41
N SER A 184 2.22 -9.59 17.09
CA SER A 184 1.33 -8.46 16.85
C SER A 184 1.56 -7.81 15.49
N LEU A 185 2.82 -7.59 15.11
CA LEU A 185 3.18 -7.03 13.80
C LEU A 185 2.93 -8.05 12.67
N ALA A 186 3.20 -9.34 12.92
CA ALA A 186 2.85 -10.41 11.99
C ALA A 186 1.34 -10.45 11.73
N PHE A 187 0.52 -10.36 12.80
CA PHE A 187 -0.93 -10.27 12.67
C PHE A 187 -1.35 -9.07 11.81
N TRP A 188 -0.75 -7.91 12.01
CA TRP A 188 -1.06 -6.72 11.20
C TRP A 188 -0.81 -6.97 9.70
N CYS A 189 0.33 -7.58 9.36
CA CYS A 189 0.63 -7.96 7.97
C CYS A 189 -0.43 -8.93 7.40
N PHE A 190 -0.80 -9.98 8.14
CA PHE A 190 -1.81 -10.94 7.70
C PHE A 190 -3.21 -10.34 7.65
N ALA A 191 -3.54 -9.41 8.54
CA ALA A 191 -4.79 -8.66 8.52
C ALA A 191 -4.90 -7.77 7.26
N MET A 192 -3.79 -7.15 6.82
CA MET A 192 -3.75 -6.43 5.54
C MET A 192 -4.07 -7.36 4.37
N ILE A 193 -3.53 -8.58 4.36
CA ILE A 193 -3.87 -9.57 3.33
C ILE A 193 -5.35 -9.95 3.42
N ALA A 194 -5.84 -10.28 4.61
CA ALA A 194 -7.24 -10.68 4.82
C ALA A 194 -8.23 -9.58 4.38
N ALA A 195 -7.92 -8.31 4.66
CA ALA A 195 -8.71 -7.16 4.24
C ALA A 195 -8.65 -6.92 2.72
N THR A 196 -7.53 -7.25 2.06
CA THR A 196 -7.32 -7.02 0.63
C THR A 196 -7.89 -8.15 -0.25
N LEU A 197 -7.95 -9.38 0.26
CA LEU A 197 -8.43 -10.54 -0.51
C LEU A 197 -9.82 -10.35 -1.13
N PRO A 198 -10.85 -9.81 -0.44
CA PRO A 198 -12.16 -9.56 -1.04
C PRO A 198 -12.09 -8.63 -2.26
N TYR A 199 -11.26 -7.58 -2.16
CA TYR A 199 -11.00 -6.70 -3.29
C TYR A 199 -10.38 -7.47 -4.47
N ILE A 200 -9.36 -8.30 -4.25
CA ILE A 200 -8.71 -9.09 -5.30
C ILE A 200 -9.72 -9.98 -6.01
N LEU A 201 -10.58 -10.66 -5.26
CA LEU A 201 -11.62 -11.55 -5.82
C LEU A 201 -12.60 -10.81 -6.73
N LEU A 202 -13.01 -9.61 -6.34
CA LEU A 202 -13.94 -8.79 -7.13
C LEU A 202 -13.22 -8.10 -8.30
N ASN A 203 -12.01 -7.62 -8.11
CA ASN A 203 -11.22 -6.96 -9.14
C ASN A 203 -10.88 -7.91 -10.30
N LEU A 204 -10.46 -9.14 -10.00
CA LEU A 204 -10.21 -10.20 -10.99
C LEU A 204 -11.50 -10.76 -11.63
N GLY A 205 -12.67 -10.36 -11.11
CA GLY A 205 -13.95 -10.83 -11.59
C GLY A 205 -14.26 -12.30 -11.26
N ILE A 206 -13.59 -12.89 -10.26
CA ILE A 206 -13.81 -14.28 -9.81
C ILE A 206 -15.23 -14.46 -9.28
N LEU A 207 -15.74 -13.48 -8.52
CA LEU A 207 -17.11 -13.45 -8.01
C LEU A 207 -18.14 -12.87 -9.02
N GLY A 208 -17.72 -12.72 -10.29
CA GLY A 208 -18.53 -12.21 -11.38
C GLY A 208 -18.17 -10.78 -11.79
N ARG A 209 -18.05 -10.56 -13.11
CA ARG A 209 -17.67 -9.26 -13.71
C ARG A 209 -18.61 -8.11 -13.32
N ARG A 210 -19.86 -8.40 -13.02
CA ARG A 210 -20.87 -7.44 -12.54
C ARG A 210 -20.45 -6.74 -11.23
N TYR A 211 -19.66 -7.43 -10.40
CA TYR A 211 -19.25 -6.94 -9.09
C TYR A 211 -17.86 -6.33 -9.07
N LYS A 212 -17.26 -6.15 -10.23
CA LYS A 212 -15.91 -5.58 -10.36
C LYS A 212 -15.80 -4.25 -9.62
N VAL A 213 -14.65 -4.07 -8.97
CA VAL A 213 -14.23 -2.84 -8.28
C VAL A 213 -12.78 -2.55 -8.56
N PHE A 214 -12.37 -1.29 -8.46
CA PHE A 214 -10.97 -0.88 -8.50
C PHE A 214 -10.49 -0.43 -7.12
N MET A 215 -9.16 -0.46 -6.93
CA MET A 215 -8.55 -0.04 -5.67
C MET A 215 -8.69 1.45 -5.47
N GLY A 216 -8.40 2.24 -6.49
CA GLY A 216 -8.33 3.69 -6.48
C GLY A 216 -7.08 4.23 -5.78
N ASP A 217 -6.88 5.53 -5.91
CA ASP A 217 -5.78 6.25 -5.26
C ASP A 217 -5.89 6.17 -3.74
N ALA A 218 -7.13 6.09 -3.22
CA ALA A 218 -7.39 5.84 -1.81
C ALA A 218 -6.68 4.59 -1.28
N GLY A 219 -6.70 3.49 -2.03
CA GLY A 219 -6.13 2.23 -1.58
C GLY A 219 -4.64 2.09 -1.88
N SER A 220 -4.22 2.46 -3.08
CA SER A 220 -2.82 2.33 -3.49
C SER A 220 -1.88 3.17 -2.61
N THR A 221 -2.28 4.41 -2.29
CA THR A 221 -1.51 5.29 -1.39
C THR A 221 -1.46 4.78 0.05
N MET A 222 -2.59 4.29 0.57
CA MET A 222 -2.66 3.68 1.90
C MET A 222 -1.81 2.41 2.00
N ILE A 223 -1.87 1.52 1.01
CA ILE A 223 -1.05 0.30 0.98
C ILE A 223 0.44 0.65 0.98
N GLY A 224 0.87 1.58 0.13
CA GLY A 224 2.26 2.05 0.09
C GLY A 224 2.71 2.63 1.43
N PHE A 225 1.87 3.44 2.07
CA PHE A 225 2.14 3.98 3.41
C PHE A 225 2.20 2.89 4.48
N THR A 226 1.29 1.92 4.45
CA THR A 226 1.29 0.81 5.42
C THR A 226 2.55 -0.03 5.32
N VAL A 227 2.99 -0.31 4.11
CA VAL A 227 4.23 -1.08 3.89
C VAL A 227 5.43 -0.33 4.46
N ILE A 228 5.61 0.96 4.12
CA ILE A 228 6.77 1.72 4.64
C ILE A 228 6.70 1.94 6.14
N TRP A 229 5.51 2.12 6.72
CA TRP A 229 5.31 2.19 8.17
C TRP A 229 5.87 0.95 8.85
N LEU A 230 5.40 -0.24 8.44
CA LEU A 230 5.83 -1.52 9.00
C LEU A 230 7.32 -1.81 8.76
N LEU A 231 7.86 -1.41 7.61
CA LEU A 231 9.28 -1.57 7.31
C LEU A 231 10.16 -0.69 8.21
N LEU A 232 9.75 0.54 8.48
CA LEU A 232 10.48 1.42 9.41
C LEU A 232 10.37 0.92 10.85
N GLU A 233 9.17 0.52 11.30
CA GLU A 233 8.94 -0.08 12.61
C GLU A 233 9.90 -1.25 12.86
N THR A 234 10.06 -2.13 11.87
CA THR A 234 10.80 -3.39 12.01
C THR A 234 12.30 -3.28 11.76
N THR A 235 12.74 -2.21 11.08
CA THR A 235 14.16 -2.02 10.74
C THR A 235 14.86 -0.96 11.57
N GLN A 236 14.11 0.00 12.14
CA GLN A 236 14.64 1.16 12.87
C GLN A 236 14.20 1.19 14.34
N GLY A 237 13.27 0.30 14.75
CA GLY A 237 12.82 0.18 16.13
C GLY A 237 13.92 -0.33 17.09
N GLU A 238 13.65 -0.28 18.37
CA GLU A 238 14.62 -0.67 19.41
C GLU A 238 15.17 -2.10 19.26
N ASN A 239 14.41 -3.01 18.69
CA ASN A 239 14.76 -4.42 18.54
C ASN A 239 15.46 -4.80 17.23
N HIS A 240 15.51 -3.91 16.23
CA HIS A 240 16.12 -4.16 14.89
C HIS A 240 15.81 -5.56 14.33
N ASP A 241 14.53 -5.93 14.29
CA ASP A 241 14.10 -7.28 13.91
C ASP A 241 14.54 -7.67 12.50
N LEU A 242 14.60 -6.69 11.58
CA LEU A 242 15.03 -6.86 10.21
C LEU A 242 16.17 -5.89 9.85
N ARG A 243 17.03 -6.33 8.96
CA ARG A 243 18.05 -5.45 8.39
C ARG A 243 17.40 -4.47 7.39
N PRO A 244 17.80 -3.19 7.34
CA PRO A 244 17.25 -2.22 6.39
C PRO A 244 17.32 -2.67 4.93
N VAL A 245 18.37 -3.41 4.54
CA VAL A 245 18.49 -3.97 3.18
C VAL A 245 17.38 -5.00 2.89
N THR A 246 16.91 -5.75 3.86
CA THR A 246 15.79 -6.70 3.70
C THR A 246 14.50 -5.97 3.36
N ALA A 247 14.29 -4.78 3.95
CA ALA A 247 13.14 -3.93 3.64
C ALA A 247 13.07 -3.56 2.15
N LEU A 248 14.21 -3.22 1.54
CA LEU A 248 14.28 -2.89 0.11
C LEU A 248 13.89 -4.09 -0.77
N TRP A 249 14.27 -5.31 -0.38
CA TRP A 249 13.89 -6.52 -1.13
C TRP A 249 12.38 -6.82 -1.04
N ILE A 250 11.73 -6.54 0.09
CA ILE A 250 10.29 -6.75 0.26
C ILE A 250 9.46 -5.88 -0.70
N ILE A 251 9.93 -4.68 -1.03
CA ILE A 251 9.26 -3.75 -1.95
C ILE A 251 10.01 -3.57 -3.27
N ALA A 252 10.94 -4.47 -3.59
CA ALA A 252 11.86 -4.30 -4.73
C ALA A 252 11.11 -4.09 -6.05
N ILE A 253 10.09 -4.88 -6.34
CA ILE A 253 9.38 -4.83 -7.63
C ILE A 253 8.67 -3.48 -7.84
N PRO A 254 7.79 -2.99 -6.95
CA PRO A 254 7.17 -1.68 -7.10
C PRO A 254 8.21 -0.55 -7.16
N LEU A 255 9.22 -0.60 -6.29
CA LEU A 255 10.24 0.45 -6.21
C LEU A 255 11.10 0.51 -7.48
N MET A 256 11.56 -0.63 -7.98
CA MET A 256 12.38 -0.70 -9.20
C MET A 256 11.59 -0.26 -10.44
N ASP A 257 10.30 -0.62 -10.56
CA ASP A 257 9.45 -0.17 -11.68
C ASP A 257 9.32 1.35 -11.67
N MET A 258 9.02 1.94 -10.49
CA MET A 258 8.96 3.39 -10.34
C MET A 258 10.28 4.07 -10.71
N VAL A 259 11.41 3.62 -10.15
CA VAL A 259 12.73 4.21 -10.42
C VAL A 259 13.09 4.09 -11.90
N ALA A 260 12.85 2.94 -12.52
CA ALA A 260 13.13 2.72 -13.93
C ALA A 260 12.32 3.64 -14.84
N ILE A 261 11.06 3.92 -14.49
CA ILE A 261 10.19 4.83 -15.22
C ILE A 261 10.63 6.28 -15.03
N MET A 262 10.91 6.70 -13.81
CA MET A 262 11.39 8.05 -13.53
C MET A 262 12.71 8.33 -14.26
N TYR A 263 13.64 7.39 -14.24
CA TYR A 263 14.90 7.49 -14.98
C TYR A 263 14.66 7.66 -16.49
N ARG A 264 13.80 6.83 -17.09
CA ARG A 264 13.47 6.91 -18.53
C ARG A 264 12.82 8.24 -18.91
N ARG A 265 11.92 8.77 -18.06
CA ARG A 265 11.28 10.08 -18.28
C ARG A 265 12.30 11.21 -18.25
N LEU A 266 13.14 11.25 -17.22
CA LEU A 266 14.20 12.25 -17.10
C LEU A 266 15.18 12.21 -18.28
N HIS A 267 15.60 11.00 -18.70
CA HIS A 267 16.50 10.83 -19.85
C HIS A 267 15.87 11.32 -21.18
N LYS A 268 14.54 11.30 -21.28
CA LYS A 268 13.80 11.86 -22.44
C LYS A 268 13.45 13.35 -22.28
N GLY A 269 13.91 14.03 -21.25
CA GLY A 269 13.57 15.42 -20.96
C GLY A 269 12.11 15.63 -20.53
N MET A 270 11.42 14.55 -20.13
CA MET A 270 10.02 14.60 -19.69
C MET A 270 9.94 14.82 -18.17
N SER A 271 8.83 15.38 -17.70
CA SER A 271 8.58 15.43 -16.26
C SER A 271 8.51 14.01 -15.66
N PRO A 272 9.14 13.74 -14.50
CA PRO A 272 9.03 12.44 -13.83
C PRO A 272 7.59 12.08 -13.43
N PHE A 273 6.70 13.07 -13.35
CA PHE A 273 5.27 12.91 -13.02
C PHE A 273 4.35 12.77 -14.24
N SER A 274 4.90 12.79 -15.46
CA SER A 274 4.08 12.63 -16.66
C SER A 274 3.54 11.20 -16.76
N ALA A 275 2.30 11.04 -17.21
CA ALA A 275 1.73 9.71 -17.47
C ALA A 275 2.43 9.05 -18.67
N ASP A 276 2.76 7.76 -18.56
CA ASP A 276 3.24 6.97 -19.69
C ASP A 276 2.72 5.52 -19.64
N ARG A 277 3.04 4.72 -20.67
CA ARG A 277 2.67 3.30 -20.77
C ARG A 277 3.91 2.41 -20.85
N GLN A 278 4.95 2.69 -20.06
CA GLN A 278 6.22 1.97 -20.09
C GLN A 278 6.49 1.21 -18.78
N HIS A 279 5.46 1.01 -17.95
CA HIS A 279 5.52 0.18 -16.77
C HIS A 279 5.83 -1.28 -17.13
N ILE A 280 6.44 -2.02 -16.20
CA ILE A 280 6.85 -3.41 -16.42
C ILE A 280 5.67 -4.29 -16.88
N HIS A 281 4.49 -4.09 -16.30
CA HIS A 281 3.29 -4.83 -16.71
C HIS A 281 2.88 -4.55 -18.15
N HIS A 282 3.02 -3.33 -18.66
CA HIS A 282 2.77 -3.00 -20.06
C HIS A 282 3.78 -3.65 -21.00
N LEU A 283 5.06 -3.77 -20.57
CA LEU A 283 6.10 -4.46 -21.33
C LEU A 283 5.82 -5.95 -21.42
N ILE A 284 5.42 -6.58 -20.31
CA ILE A 284 5.05 -8.01 -20.26
C ILE A 284 3.83 -8.28 -21.13
N MET A 285 2.80 -7.42 -21.09
CA MET A 285 1.63 -7.55 -21.97
C MET A 285 1.99 -7.39 -23.46
N ARG A 286 2.94 -6.53 -23.80
CA ARG A 286 3.46 -6.42 -25.19
C ARG A 286 4.23 -7.66 -25.63
N ALA A 287 4.85 -8.39 -24.71
CA ALA A 287 5.51 -9.67 -24.97
C ALA A 287 4.53 -10.83 -25.17
N GLY A 288 3.20 -10.58 -25.15
CA GLY A 288 2.18 -11.56 -25.45
C GLY A 288 1.46 -12.17 -24.23
N PHE A 289 1.79 -11.74 -23.02
CA PHE A 289 1.10 -12.19 -21.80
C PHE A 289 -0.25 -11.48 -21.63
N THR A 290 -1.22 -12.16 -21.08
CA THR A 290 -2.49 -11.57 -20.68
C THR A 290 -2.39 -10.88 -19.33
N SER A 291 -3.33 -9.99 -19.01
CA SER A 291 -3.38 -9.32 -17.69
C SER A 291 -3.52 -10.30 -16.49
N ARG A 292 -3.98 -11.53 -16.75
CA ARG A 292 -4.11 -12.59 -15.72
C ARG A 292 -2.84 -13.41 -15.52
N GLN A 293 -1.94 -13.45 -16.49
CA GLN A 293 -0.63 -14.09 -16.44
C GLN A 293 0.43 -13.15 -15.87
#